data_fb355a77800621bc1e88aa69e5566b47
#
_entry.id   fb355a77800621bc1e88aa69e5566b47
#
_cell.length_a   1.000
_cell.length_b   1.000
_cell.length_c   1.000
_cell.angle_alpha   90.00
_cell.angle_beta   90.00
_cell.angle_gamma   90.00
#
_symmetry.space_group_name_H-M   'P 1'
#
loop_
_entity.id
_entity.type
_entity.pdbx_description
1 polymer ?
#
loop_
_entity_poly.entity_id
_entity_poly.type
_entity_poly.pdbx_seq_one_letter_code
_entity_poly.pdbx_strand_id
1 'polypeptide(L)' 'MQNAAHHDIVLAGWDRVEGGWIIECTCGFYTNANVYMQMTGDEYDDHLRTVGVLKEE' A
#
# COMPACT_ATOMS: atom_id res chain seq x y z
N MET A 1 -5.70 15.00 17.79
CA MET A 1 -5.74 14.53 17.32
C MET A 1 -5.37 14.09 16.52
N GLN A 2 -5.16 13.62 16.09
CA GLN A 2 -5.00 13.15 15.30
C GLN A 2 -5.08 12.44 14.86
N ASN A 3 -5.15 12.13 14.50
CA ASN A 3 -5.30 11.52 13.95
C ASN A 3 -5.08 10.81 13.26
N ALA A 4 -5.80 10.83 13.25
CA ALA A 4 -5.81 9.62 12.58
C ALA A 4 -4.86 9.58 11.51
N ALA A 5 -4.30 8.54 11.39
CA ALA A 5 -3.27 8.42 10.47
C ALA A 5 -3.80 8.62 9.08
N HIS A 6 -3.08 9.37 8.34
CA HIS A 6 -3.28 9.48 6.93
C HIS A 6 -2.65 8.30 6.26
N HIS A 7 -3.38 7.67 5.39
CA HIS A 7 -2.86 6.52 4.63
C HIS A 7 -3.00 6.82 3.16
N ASP A 8 -2.05 7.59 2.67
CA ASP A 8 -2.03 7.94 1.26
C ASP A 8 -0.85 7.29 0.59
N ILE A 9 -0.92 7.16 -0.71
CA ILE A 9 0.15 6.57 -1.48
C ILE A 9 1.25 7.61 -1.63
N VAL A 10 2.45 7.26 -1.16
CA VAL A 10 3.63 8.10 -1.33
C VAL A 10 4.33 7.74 -2.63
N LEU A 11 4.36 6.45 -2.93
CA LEU A 11 5.07 5.96 -4.09
C LEU A 11 4.32 4.76 -4.62
N ALA A 12 4.17 4.68 -5.93
CA ALA A 12 3.60 3.52 -6.57
C ALA A 12 4.31 3.37 -7.90
N GLY A 13 4.94 2.24 -8.12
CA GLY A 13 5.65 2.03 -9.35
C GLY A 13 6.48 0.78 -9.34
N TRP A 14 7.26 0.63 -10.39
CA TRP A 14 8.11 -0.54 -10.57
C TRP A 14 9.44 -0.33 -9.86
N ASP A 15 9.80 -1.29 -9.03
CA ASP A 15 11.06 -1.27 -8.34
C ASP A 15 12.04 -2.18 -9.08
N ARG A 16 13.06 -1.57 -9.65
CA ARG A 16 14.01 -2.33 -10.46
C ARG A 16 14.91 -3.22 -9.62
N VAL A 17 15.13 -2.82 -8.38
CA VAL A 17 15.99 -3.60 -7.49
C VAL A 17 15.29 -4.88 -7.08
N GLU A 18 14.05 -4.76 -6.67
CA GLU A 18 13.27 -5.91 -6.24
C GLU A 18 12.65 -6.66 -7.40
N GLY A 19 12.46 -5.98 -8.52
CA GLY A 19 11.90 -6.62 -9.68
C GLY A 19 10.40 -6.76 -9.64
N GLY A 20 9.69 -5.75 -9.19
CA GLY A 20 8.24 -5.82 -9.12
C GLY A 20 7.61 -4.48 -8.81
N TRP A 21 6.30 -4.46 -8.79
CA TRP A 21 5.53 -3.28 -8.46
C TRP A 21 5.43 -3.14 -6.95
N ILE A 22 5.58 -1.94 -6.47
CA ILE A 22 5.44 -1.66 -5.04
C ILE A 22 4.58 -0.44 -4.84
N ILE A 23 3.95 -0.35 -3.67
CA ILE A 23 3.22 0.83 -3.24
C ILE A 23 3.66 1.13 -1.83
N GLU A 24 3.97 2.38 -1.58
CA GLU A 24 4.39 2.81 -0.25
C GLU A 24 3.35 3.77 0.32
N CYS A 25 3.01 3.58 1.57
CA CYS A 25 2.03 4.39 2.27
C CYS A 25 2.72 5.42 3.14
N THR A 26 2.04 6.51 3.42
CA THR A 26 2.57 7.57 4.26
C THR A 26 2.89 7.09 5.68
N CYS A 27 2.26 6.02 6.11
CA CYS A 27 2.52 5.49 7.45
C CYS A 27 3.77 4.64 7.54
N GLY A 28 4.46 4.46 6.42
CA GLY A 28 5.68 3.68 6.40
C GLY A 28 5.50 2.27 5.89
N PHE A 29 4.27 1.84 5.69
CA PHE A 29 4.00 0.53 5.14
C PHE A 29 4.32 0.52 3.65
N TYR A 30 4.88 -0.55 3.17
CA TYR A 30 4.95 -0.74 1.73
C TYR A 30 4.78 -2.22 1.41
N THR A 31 4.28 -2.45 0.20
CA THR A 31 3.97 -3.79 -0.23
C THR A 31 5.23 -4.53 -0.65
N ASN A 32 5.09 -5.83 -0.77
CA ASN A 32 6.14 -6.62 -1.38
C ASN A 32 6.15 -6.36 -2.87
N ALA A 33 7.31 -6.49 -3.47
CA ALA A 33 7.42 -6.35 -4.91
C ALA A 33 6.70 -7.51 -5.58
N ASN A 34 5.92 -7.20 -6.61
CA ASN A 34 5.17 -8.22 -7.31
C ASN A 34 5.17 -7.88 -8.79
N VAL A 35 5.30 -8.90 -9.63
CA VAL A 35 5.32 -8.66 -11.07
C VAL A 35 3.97 -8.26 -11.61
N TYR A 36 2.90 -8.50 -10.84
CA TYR A 36 1.55 -8.11 -11.23
C TYR A 36 1.10 -6.96 -10.37
N MET A 37 0.86 -5.82 -11.01
CA MET A 37 0.44 -4.65 -10.27
C MET A 37 -0.87 -4.88 -9.53
N GLN A 38 -1.74 -5.70 -10.08
CA GLN A 38 -3.01 -5.99 -9.45
C GLN A 38 -2.81 -6.60 -8.07
N MET A 39 -1.83 -7.49 -7.93
CA MET A 39 -1.56 -8.10 -6.64
C MET A 39 -0.99 -7.11 -5.65
N THR A 40 -0.17 -6.19 -6.15
CA THR A 40 0.34 -5.13 -5.30
C THR A 40 -0.79 -4.25 -4.79
N GLY A 41 -1.74 -3.93 -5.67
CA GLY A 41 -2.89 -3.15 -5.28
C GLY A 41 -3.75 -3.86 -4.25
N ASP A 42 -3.91 -5.17 -4.40
CA ASP A 42 -4.67 -5.95 -3.44
C ASP A 42 -4.01 -5.94 -2.07
N GLU A 43 -2.70 -6.02 -2.05
CA GLU A 43 -1.96 -5.99 -0.79
C GLU A 43 -2.13 -4.64 -0.11
N TYR A 44 -2.09 -3.57 -0.87
CA TYR A 44 -2.29 -2.24 -0.31
C TYR A 44 -3.71 -2.08 0.21
N ASP A 45 -4.69 -2.58 -0.52
CA ASP A 45 -6.08 -2.54 -0.05
C ASP A 45 -6.23 -3.28 1.27
N ASP A 46 -5.57 -4.42 1.38
CA ASP A 46 -5.63 -5.19 2.61
C ASP A 46 -5.04 -4.38 3.76
N HIS A 47 -3.96 -3.67 3.50
CA HIS A 47 -3.37 -2.80 4.51
C HIS A 47 -4.36 -1.73 4.96
N LEU A 48 -5.06 -1.11 4.02
CA LEU A 48 -6.03 -0.08 4.37
C LEU A 48 -7.18 -0.62 5.19
N ARG A 49 -7.60 -1.84 4.91
CA ARG A 49 -8.64 -2.46 5.72
C ARG A 49 -8.15 -2.75 7.12
N THR A 50 -6.91 -3.22 7.22
CA THR A 50 -6.35 -3.58 8.51
C THR A 50 -6.24 -2.37 9.41
N VAL A 51 -5.87 -1.21 8.85
CA VAL A 51 -5.73 -0.01 9.67
C VAL A 51 -7.03 0.78 9.78
N GLY A 52 -8.09 0.31 9.13
CA GLY A 52 -9.39 0.91 9.32
C GLY A 52 -9.74 2.05 8.40
N VAL A 53 -8.94 2.30 7.38
CA VAL A 53 -9.21 3.38 6.44
C VAL A 53 -10.33 2.98 5.50
N LEU A 54 -10.28 1.74 4.98
CA LEU A 54 -11.31 1.22 4.13
C LEU A 54 -12.26 0.40 4.95
N LYS A 55 -13.51 0.70 4.85
CA LYS A 55 -14.50 -0.04 5.58
C LYS A 55 -15.10 -1.08 4.72
N GLU A 56 -15.26 -2.25 5.30
CA GLU A 56 -15.90 -3.30 4.62
C GLU A 56 -17.35 -3.26 4.90
N GLU A 57 -18.13 -3.46 3.95
CA GLU A 57 -19.54 -3.47 4.18
C GLU A 57 -20.08 -4.84 4.29
#